data_e470e79afd658ec2f90f25f11a5a6641
#
_entry.id   e470e79afd658ec2f90f25f11a5a6641
#
_cell.length_a   1.000
_cell.length_b   1.000
_cell.length_c   1.000
_cell.angle_alpha   90.00
_cell.angle_beta   90.00
_cell.angle_gamma   90.00
#
_symmetry.space_group_name_H-M   'P 1'
#
loop_
_entity.id
_entity.type
_entity.pdbx_description
1 polymer ?
#
loop_
_entity_poly.entity_id
_entity_poly.type
_entity_poly.pdbx_seq_one_letter_code
_entity_poly.pdbx_strand_id
1 'polypeptide(L)'
;MIFVVGCIAYQIKIIARQNKIAQLREDFSYAMIHDMKTPLSSITMCTDFLHSGRLDNKPEMKEKYFSIVKNEANHLLTLTNKILTLSKLENHKLEIDKRNILLKPVIEDLKEKCIAKSAKPIHFTIDLEAKKVYTDEEFFTELMSNLIDNAMKYSKESIEIKISSHCDDRYTIIKICDNGIGISEKDQKIIFDKFERTSATKRTKYGGPAGFGLGLNYVYQVIEAHEGKVYVNSIEGDFTEFTLFIPKIM
;
A
#
# COMPACT_ATOMS: atom_id res chain seq x y z
N MET A 1 -8.55 43.49 -21.10
CA MET A 1 -7.16 43.17 -20.67
C MET A 1 -7.12 42.27 -19.45
N ILE A 2 -7.82 42.53 -18.35
CA ILE A 2 -7.83 41.72 -17.11
C ILE A 2 -8.29 40.27 -17.39
N PHE A 3 -9.33 40.05 -18.20
CA PHE A 3 -9.86 38.74 -18.57
C PHE A 3 -8.82 37.89 -19.33
N VAL A 4 -8.08 38.50 -20.27
CA VAL A 4 -7.03 37.78 -21.03
C VAL A 4 -5.88 37.35 -20.14
N VAL A 5 -5.46 38.21 -19.20
CA VAL A 5 -4.42 37.86 -18.21
C VAL A 5 -4.89 36.72 -17.30
N GLY A 6 -6.16 36.76 -16.87
CA GLY A 6 -6.76 35.66 -16.08
C GLY A 6 -6.79 34.34 -16.84
N CYS A 7 -7.17 34.34 -18.13
CA CYS A 7 -7.15 33.16 -18.97
C CYS A 7 -5.74 32.57 -19.15
N ILE A 8 -4.75 33.44 -19.38
CA ILE A 8 -3.35 33.02 -19.54
C ILE A 8 -2.83 32.37 -18.23
N ALA A 9 -3.08 33.04 -17.09
CA ALA A 9 -2.69 32.49 -15.78
C ALA A 9 -3.34 31.12 -15.49
N TYR A 10 -4.62 30.99 -15.86
CA TYR A 10 -5.34 29.70 -15.74
C TYR A 10 -4.75 28.61 -16.64
N GLN A 11 -4.43 28.94 -17.90
CA GLN A 11 -3.77 28.03 -18.84
C GLN A 11 -2.40 27.58 -18.35
N ILE A 12 -1.58 28.50 -17.84
CA ILE A 12 -0.27 28.18 -17.24
C ILE A 12 -0.43 27.21 -16.08
N LYS A 13 -1.42 27.41 -15.22
CA LYS A 13 -1.72 26.51 -14.09
C LYS A 13 -2.12 25.10 -14.57
N ILE A 14 -2.92 24.99 -15.63
CA ILE A 14 -3.31 23.71 -16.23
C ILE A 14 -2.08 23.01 -16.81
N ILE A 15 -1.27 23.71 -17.60
CA ILE A 15 -0.05 23.15 -18.22
C ILE A 15 0.93 22.67 -17.14
N ALA A 16 1.15 23.47 -16.10
CA ALA A 16 2.02 23.10 -14.99
C ALA A 16 1.51 21.84 -14.26
N ARG A 17 0.19 21.71 -14.08
CA ARG A 17 -0.44 20.50 -13.49
C ARG A 17 -0.27 19.29 -14.40
N GLN A 18 -0.49 19.44 -15.71
CA GLN A 18 -0.32 18.35 -16.67
C GLN A 18 1.14 17.88 -16.72
N ASN A 19 2.10 18.81 -16.74
CA ASN A 19 3.52 18.47 -16.73
C ASN A 19 3.92 17.74 -15.44
N LYS A 20 3.39 18.16 -14.28
CA LYS A 20 3.62 17.46 -13.02
C LYS A 20 3.08 16.02 -13.07
N ILE A 21 1.87 15.82 -13.59
CA ILE A 21 1.27 14.48 -13.72
C ILE A 21 2.09 13.61 -14.70
N ALA A 22 2.54 14.19 -15.82
CA ALA A 22 3.37 13.48 -16.79
C ALA A 22 4.70 13.03 -16.16
N GLN A 23 5.36 13.92 -15.42
CA GLN A 23 6.61 13.61 -14.71
C GLN A 23 6.40 12.52 -13.64
N LEU A 24 5.35 12.61 -12.82
CA LEU A 24 5.02 11.58 -11.83
C LEU A 24 4.78 10.22 -12.48
N ARG A 25 4.12 10.20 -13.65
CA ARG A 25 3.89 8.98 -14.42
C ARG A 25 5.19 8.38 -14.98
N GLU A 26 6.11 9.23 -15.40
CA GLU A 26 7.43 8.80 -15.86
C GLU A 26 8.26 8.24 -14.70
N ASP A 27 8.37 8.98 -13.60
CA ASP A 27 9.08 8.55 -12.39
C ASP A 27 8.53 7.20 -11.86
N PHE A 28 7.21 7.03 -11.91
CA PHE A 28 6.55 5.76 -11.55
C PHE A 28 6.96 4.63 -12.49
N SER A 29 6.96 4.88 -13.80
CA SER A 29 7.33 3.86 -14.78
C SER A 29 8.77 3.39 -14.56
N TYR A 30 9.69 4.32 -14.31
CA TYR A 30 11.08 3.99 -13.96
C TYR A 30 11.19 3.19 -12.66
N ALA A 31 10.48 3.61 -11.60
CA ALA A 31 10.47 2.90 -10.33
C ALA A 31 9.91 1.48 -10.49
N MET A 32 8.82 1.31 -11.24
CA MET A 32 8.20 0.03 -11.53
C MET A 32 9.15 -0.91 -12.28
N ILE A 33 9.80 -0.42 -13.35
CA ILE A 33 10.76 -1.21 -14.11
C ILE A 33 11.94 -1.62 -13.22
N HIS A 34 12.45 -0.71 -12.39
CA HIS A 34 13.53 -1.00 -11.46
C HIS A 34 13.14 -2.09 -10.45
N ASP A 35 11.97 -1.97 -9.83
CA ASP A 35 11.52 -2.89 -8.79
C ASP A 35 11.08 -4.26 -9.38
N MET A 36 10.71 -4.33 -10.65
CA MET A 36 10.52 -5.59 -11.38
C MET A 36 11.85 -6.23 -11.81
N LYS A 37 12.86 -5.42 -12.12
CA LYS A 37 14.18 -5.91 -12.56
C LYS A 37 14.89 -6.67 -11.44
N THR A 38 14.77 -6.23 -10.19
CA THR A 38 15.45 -6.84 -9.04
C THR A 38 15.02 -8.29 -8.82
N PRO A 39 13.71 -8.62 -8.63
CA PRO A 39 13.27 -10.01 -8.51
C PRO A 39 13.55 -10.83 -9.76
N LEU A 40 13.42 -10.24 -10.95
CA LEU A 40 13.73 -10.95 -12.20
C LEU A 40 15.22 -11.32 -12.26
N SER A 41 16.13 -10.42 -11.86
CA SER A 41 17.56 -10.71 -11.78
C SER A 41 17.88 -11.80 -10.77
N SER A 42 17.19 -11.79 -9.62
CA SER A 42 17.33 -12.85 -8.59
C SER A 42 16.87 -14.21 -9.13
N ILE A 43 15.73 -14.26 -9.84
CA ILE A 43 15.24 -15.48 -10.48
C ILE A 43 16.27 -16.00 -11.48
N THR A 44 16.76 -15.13 -12.39
CA THR A 44 17.75 -15.52 -13.41
C THR A 44 19.01 -16.07 -12.77
N MET A 45 19.58 -15.35 -11.78
CA MET A 45 20.79 -15.79 -11.09
C MET A 45 20.58 -17.14 -10.37
N CYS A 46 19.46 -17.33 -9.68
CA CYS A 46 19.15 -18.57 -8.98
C CYS A 46 18.95 -19.75 -9.96
N THR A 47 18.29 -19.53 -11.10
CA THR A 47 18.11 -20.54 -12.14
C THR A 47 19.43 -20.94 -12.81
N ASP A 48 20.32 -19.99 -13.08
CA ASP A 48 21.66 -20.27 -13.62
C ASP A 48 22.49 -21.11 -12.63
N PHE A 49 22.41 -20.80 -11.33
CA PHE A 49 23.05 -21.60 -10.27
C PHE A 49 22.50 -23.02 -10.21
N LEU A 50 21.17 -23.17 -10.25
CA LEU A 50 20.52 -24.49 -10.26
C LEU A 50 20.89 -25.30 -11.50
N HIS A 51 21.01 -24.66 -12.66
CA HIS A 51 21.37 -25.32 -13.92
C HIS A 51 22.87 -25.72 -13.99
N SER A 52 23.74 -25.03 -13.26
CA SER A 52 25.21 -25.24 -13.31
C SER A 52 25.67 -26.59 -12.76
N GLY A 53 24.81 -27.39 -12.14
CA GLY A 53 25.15 -28.67 -11.51
C GLY A 53 25.94 -28.55 -10.19
N ARG A 54 26.35 -27.33 -9.79
CA ARG A 54 27.17 -27.09 -8.58
C ARG A 54 26.45 -27.46 -7.29
N LEU A 55 25.13 -27.64 -7.32
CA LEU A 55 24.27 -27.94 -6.18
C LEU A 55 23.79 -29.37 -6.16
N ASP A 56 24.21 -30.26 -7.09
CA ASP A 56 23.70 -31.61 -7.18
C ASP A 56 23.97 -32.46 -5.93
N ASN A 57 25.07 -32.21 -5.25
CA ASN A 57 25.43 -32.85 -3.97
C ASN A 57 25.00 -32.03 -2.72
N LYS A 58 24.15 -30.99 -2.87
CA LYS A 58 23.74 -30.11 -1.78
C LYS A 58 22.21 -29.86 -1.83
N PRO A 59 21.40 -30.89 -1.48
CA PRO A 59 19.95 -30.82 -1.64
C PRO A 59 19.29 -29.67 -0.86
N GLU A 60 19.76 -29.36 0.36
CA GLU A 60 19.24 -28.26 1.17
C GLU A 60 19.45 -26.89 0.50
N MET A 61 20.65 -26.69 -0.10
CA MET A 61 20.90 -25.45 -0.84
C MET A 61 20.06 -25.38 -2.12
N LYS A 62 19.89 -26.48 -2.82
CA LYS A 62 19.05 -26.57 -4.01
C LYS A 62 17.61 -26.18 -3.70
N GLU A 63 17.05 -26.68 -2.61
CA GLU A 63 15.70 -26.32 -2.14
C GLU A 63 15.60 -24.83 -1.76
N LYS A 64 16.63 -24.28 -1.11
CA LYS A 64 16.69 -22.85 -0.79
C LYS A 64 16.65 -21.98 -2.04
N TYR A 65 17.37 -22.32 -3.11
CA TYR A 65 17.34 -21.58 -4.37
C TYR A 65 15.98 -21.68 -5.07
N PHE A 66 15.34 -22.88 -5.07
CA PHE A 66 13.98 -23.02 -5.56
C PHE A 66 12.98 -22.16 -4.77
N SER A 67 13.11 -22.13 -3.45
CA SER A 67 12.28 -21.26 -2.59
C SER A 67 12.45 -19.79 -2.94
N ILE A 68 13.68 -19.31 -3.19
CA ILE A 68 13.94 -17.94 -3.63
C ILE A 68 13.24 -17.66 -4.96
N VAL A 69 13.42 -18.51 -5.97
CA VAL A 69 12.77 -18.35 -7.28
C VAL A 69 11.25 -18.28 -7.14
N LYS A 70 10.65 -19.16 -6.35
CA LYS A 70 9.21 -19.19 -6.11
C LYS A 70 8.72 -17.92 -5.42
N ASN A 71 9.45 -17.43 -4.41
CA ASN A 71 9.10 -16.24 -3.67
C ASN A 71 9.17 -14.98 -4.55
N GLU A 72 10.23 -14.85 -5.35
CA GLU A 72 10.39 -13.71 -6.26
C GLU A 72 9.37 -13.73 -7.41
N ALA A 73 9.02 -14.91 -7.93
CA ALA A 73 7.97 -15.06 -8.92
C ALA A 73 6.59 -14.67 -8.36
N ASN A 74 6.27 -15.09 -7.13
CA ASN A 74 5.03 -14.70 -6.43
C ASN A 74 5.00 -13.20 -6.15
N HIS A 75 6.14 -12.61 -5.81
CA HIS A 75 6.26 -11.16 -5.63
C HIS A 75 5.93 -10.40 -6.93
N LEU A 76 6.50 -10.81 -8.06
CA LEU A 76 6.19 -10.23 -9.39
C LEU A 76 4.71 -10.37 -9.74
N LEU A 77 4.10 -11.52 -9.48
CA LEU A 77 2.69 -11.75 -9.73
C LEU A 77 1.81 -10.81 -8.90
N THR A 78 2.13 -10.63 -7.61
CA THR A 78 1.43 -9.69 -6.72
C THR A 78 1.53 -8.26 -7.23
N LEU A 79 2.72 -7.83 -7.68
CA LEU A 79 2.91 -6.50 -8.26
C LEU A 79 2.08 -6.28 -9.52
N THR A 80 2.07 -7.26 -10.42
CA THR A 80 1.29 -7.22 -11.67
C THR A 80 -0.22 -7.12 -11.37
N ASN A 81 -0.71 -7.92 -10.43
CA ASN A 81 -2.11 -7.89 -10.02
C ASN A 81 -2.51 -6.54 -9.41
N LYS A 82 -1.66 -5.93 -8.57
CA LYS A 82 -1.90 -4.58 -8.02
C LYS A 82 -2.05 -3.52 -9.11
N ILE A 83 -1.18 -3.55 -10.13
CA ILE A 83 -1.26 -2.60 -11.26
C ILE A 83 -2.56 -2.80 -12.04
N LEU A 84 -2.94 -4.04 -12.28
CA LEU A 84 -4.16 -4.39 -13.03
C LEU A 84 -5.42 -3.95 -12.27
N THR A 85 -5.47 -4.19 -10.96
CA THR A 85 -6.58 -3.79 -10.09
C THR A 85 -6.71 -2.27 -10.07
N LEU A 86 -5.61 -1.53 -9.89
CA LEU A 86 -5.63 -0.07 -9.95
C LEU A 86 -6.13 0.46 -11.31
N SER A 87 -5.70 -0.15 -12.41
CA SER A 87 -6.17 0.22 -13.74
C SER A 87 -7.67 -0.02 -13.92
N LYS A 88 -8.21 -1.10 -13.36
CA LYS A 88 -9.65 -1.39 -13.38
C LYS A 88 -10.45 -0.42 -12.50
N LEU A 89 -9.96 -0.11 -11.30
CA LEU A 89 -10.56 0.87 -10.38
C LEU A 89 -10.67 2.24 -11.04
N GLU A 90 -9.58 2.74 -11.64
CA GLU A 90 -9.55 4.03 -12.31
C GLU A 90 -10.54 4.15 -13.49
N ASN A 91 -10.79 3.05 -14.17
CA ASN A 91 -11.72 3.02 -15.30
C ASN A 91 -13.17 2.71 -14.89
N HIS A 92 -13.48 2.65 -13.60
CA HIS A 92 -14.79 2.24 -13.05
C HIS A 92 -15.30 0.91 -13.65
N LYS A 93 -14.36 0.01 -13.98
CA LYS A 93 -14.65 -1.30 -14.58
C LYS A 93 -14.60 -2.45 -13.56
N LEU A 94 -14.46 -2.11 -12.30
CA LEU A 94 -14.40 -3.10 -11.23
C LEU A 94 -15.80 -3.36 -10.71
N GLU A 95 -16.23 -4.59 -10.79
CA GLU A 95 -17.44 -5.04 -10.09
C GLU A 95 -17.05 -5.34 -8.64
N ILE A 96 -17.71 -4.67 -7.69
CA ILE A 96 -17.47 -4.82 -6.24
C ILE A 96 -18.62 -5.65 -5.67
N ASP A 97 -18.31 -6.82 -5.13
CA ASP A 97 -19.26 -7.69 -4.46
C ASP A 97 -19.32 -7.38 -2.95
N LYS A 98 -20.12 -6.34 -2.61
CA LYS A 98 -20.27 -5.91 -1.22
C LYS A 98 -21.12 -6.88 -0.42
N ARG A 99 -20.59 -7.37 0.69
CA ARG A 99 -21.29 -8.22 1.67
C ARG A 99 -20.91 -7.90 3.10
N ASN A 100 -21.71 -8.34 4.07
CA ASN A 100 -21.35 -8.21 5.46
C ASN A 100 -20.27 -9.22 5.82
N ILE A 101 -19.06 -8.75 6.08
CA ILE A 101 -17.94 -9.60 6.53
C ILE A 101 -17.64 -9.37 8.01
N LEU A 102 -17.10 -10.38 8.68
CA LEU A 102 -16.63 -10.27 10.05
C LEU A 102 -15.22 -9.66 10.06
N LEU A 103 -15.03 -8.58 10.83
CA LEU A 103 -13.73 -7.91 10.94
C LEU A 103 -12.67 -8.77 11.62
N LYS A 104 -13.03 -9.47 12.69
CA LYS A 104 -12.08 -10.20 13.53
C LYS A 104 -11.28 -11.26 12.76
N PRO A 105 -11.90 -12.17 11.97
CA PRO A 105 -11.15 -13.17 11.22
C PRO A 105 -10.14 -12.55 10.23
N VAL A 106 -10.54 -11.50 9.51
CA VAL A 106 -9.67 -10.81 8.54
C VAL A 106 -8.47 -10.16 9.25
N ILE A 107 -8.72 -9.47 10.37
CA ILE A 107 -7.66 -8.78 11.11
C ILE A 107 -6.70 -9.78 11.78
N GLU A 108 -7.21 -10.89 12.35
CA GLU A 108 -6.34 -11.91 12.96
C GLU A 108 -5.49 -12.64 11.91
N ASP A 109 -6.02 -12.97 10.73
CA ASP A 109 -5.25 -13.57 9.63
C ASP A 109 -4.12 -12.63 9.16
N LEU A 110 -4.42 -11.33 8.99
CA LEU A 110 -3.41 -10.32 8.65
C LEU A 110 -2.34 -10.18 9.73
N LYS A 111 -2.73 -10.16 11.00
CA LYS A 111 -1.82 -10.11 12.15
C LYS A 111 -0.87 -11.30 12.16
N GLU A 112 -1.38 -12.53 11.99
CA GLU A 112 -0.55 -13.74 11.95
C GLU A 112 0.47 -13.69 10.81
N LYS A 113 0.03 -13.29 9.61
CA LYS A 113 0.91 -13.10 8.44
C LYS A 113 2.00 -12.06 8.69
N CYS A 114 1.66 -10.96 9.38
CA CYS A 114 2.62 -9.90 9.69
C CYS A 114 3.64 -10.35 10.73
N ILE A 115 3.20 -11.01 11.79
CA ILE A 115 4.11 -11.55 12.83
C ILE A 115 5.09 -12.55 12.20
N ALA A 116 4.62 -13.43 11.30
CA ALA A 116 5.47 -14.41 10.63
C ALA A 116 6.54 -13.78 9.70
N LYS A 117 6.28 -12.59 9.16
CA LYS A 117 7.20 -11.86 8.27
C LYS A 117 8.13 -10.89 9.00
N SER A 118 7.78 -10.46 10.20
CA SER A 118 8.49 -9.39 10.90
C SER A 118 9.81 -9.87 11.48
N ALA A 119 10.88 -9.15 11.19
CA ALA A 119 12.18 -9.31 11.86
C ALA A 119 12.28 -8.46 13.14
N LYS A 120 11.35 -7.53 13.37
CA LYS A 120 11.29 -6.66 14.54
C LYS A 120 10.20 -7.14 15.51
N PRO A 121 10.30 -6.83 16.81
CA PRO A 121 9.19 -7.02 17.74
C PRO A 121 7.94 -6.28 17.25
N ILE A 122 6.83 -6.99 17.16
CA ILE A 122 5.55 -6.42 16.72
C ILE A 122 4.47 -6.68 17.76
N HIS A 123 3.73 -5.63 18.11
CA HIS A 123 2.62 -5.70 19.05
C HIS A 123 1.34 -5.17 18.42
N PHE A 124 0.27 -5.96 18.50
CA PHE A 124 -1.05 -5.57 18.04
C PHE A 124 -2.01 -5.35 19.21
N THR A 125 -2.68 -4.21 19.20
CA THR A 125 -3.84 -3.93 20.07
C THR A 125 -5.09 -3.89 19.20
N ILE A 126 -6.05 -4.79 19.45
CA ILE A 126 -7.26 -4.93 18.64
C ILE A 126 -8.48 -4.69 19.52
N ASP A 127 -9.26 -3.64 19.19
CA ASP A 127 -10.47 -3.23 19.90
C ASP A 127 -11.63 -3.04 18.90
N LEU A 128 -12.43 -4.08 18.70
CA LEU A 128 -13.49 -4.13 17.69
C LEU A 128 -14.88 -4.04 18.35
N GLU A 129 -15.38 -2.83 18.51
CA GLU A 129 -16.77 -2.59 18.90
C GLU A 129 -17.70 -2.95 17.72
N ALA A 130 -17.43 -2.45 16.52
CA ALA A 130 -18.08 -2.90 15.30
C ALA A 130 -17.50 -4.26 14.88
N LYS A 131 -18.35 -5.29 14.84
CA LYS A 131 -17.92 -6.66 14.51
C LYS A 131 -17.98 -6.98 13.04
N LYS A 132 -18.76 -6.19 12.25
CA LYS A 132 -19.01 -6.40 10.83
C LYS A 132 -18.78 -5.12 10.06
N VAL A 133 -18.43 -5.28 8.79
CA VAL A 133 -18.35 -4.20 7.81
C VAL A 133 -19.01 -4.65 6.49
N TYR A 134 -19.70 -3.73 5.80
CA TYR A 134 -20.32 -4.01 4.50
C TYR A 134 -19.34 -3.62 3.39
N THR A 135 -18.67 -4.60 2.83
CA THR A 135 -17.57 -4.40 1.88
C THR A 135 -17.33 -5.65 1.04
N ASP A 136 -16.53 -5.52 0.01
CA ASP A 136 -15.93 -6.65 -0.69
C ASP A 136 -14.74 -7.16 0.14
N GLU A 137 -14.75 -8.45 0.47
CA GLU A 137 -13.76 -9.05 1.37
C GLU A 137 -12.34 -9.05 0.81
N GLU A 138 -12.19 -9.30 -0.49
CA GLU A 138 -10.88 -9.34 -1.14
C GLU A 138 -10.24 -7.96 -1.14
N PHE A 139 -10.97 -6.95 -1.62
CA PHE A 139 -10.47 -5.56 -1.65
C PHE A 139 -10.24 -4.99 -0.25
N PHE A 140 -11.10 -5.33 0.70
CA PHE A 140 -10.94 -4.90 2.08
C PHE A 140 -9.70 -5.52 2.73
N THR A 141 -9.48 -6.82 2.52
CA THR A 141 -8.30 -7.53 3.04
C THR A 141 -7.01 -6.94 2.46
N GLU A 142 -6.97 -6.66 1.15
CA GLU A 142 -5.81 -6.05 0.52
C GLU A 142 -5.58 -4.60 0.97
N LEU A 143 -6.65 -3.82 1.15
CA LEU A 143 -6.59 -2.46 1.70
C LEU A 143 -5.97 -2.48 3.10
N MET A 144 -6.48 -3.33 4.00
CA MET A 144 -5.96 -3.48 5.36
C MET A 144 -4.50 -3.94 5.35
N SER A 145 -4.15 -4.90 4.49
CA SER A 145 -2.76 -5.34 4.30
C SER A 145 -1.84 -4.18 3.88
N ASN A 146 -2.28 -3.31 2.96
CA ASN A 146 -1.49 -2.14 2.54
C ASN A 146 -1.22 -1.16 3.70
N LEU A 147 -2.21 -0.93 4.57
CA LEU A 147 -2.05 -0.04 5.74
C LEU A 147 -1.12 -0.66 6.79
N ILE A 148 -1.27 -1.96 7.08
CA ILE A 148 -0.42 -2.67 8.03
C ILE A 148 1.02 -2.80 7.49
N ASP A 149 1.20 -3.10 6.20
CA ASP A 149 2.52 -3.14 5.56
C ASP A 149 3.22 -1.78 5.62
N ASN A 150 2.48 -0.67 5.48
CA ASN A 150 3.03 0.67 5.69
C ASN A 150 3.45 0.90 7.14
N ALA A 151 2.65 0.50 8.12
CA ALA A 151 2.99 0.59 9.54
C ALA A 151 4.30 -0.18 9.86
N MET A 152 4.45 -1.40 9.32
CA MET A 152 5.67 -2.19 9.45
C MET A 152 6.88 -1.54 8.78
N LYS A 153 6.69 -1.06 7.56
CA LYS A 153 7.74 -0.48 6.71
C LYS A 153 8.33 0.79 7.29
N TYR A 154 7.48 1.64 7.85
CA TYR A 154 7.87 2.94 8.41
C TYR A 154 8.00 2.94 9.93
N SER A 155 8.06 1.76 10.54
CA SER A 155 8.26 1.59 11.97
C SER A 155 9.66 2.01 12.43
N LYS A 156 9.74 2.36 13.70
CA LYS A 156 10.98 2.57 14.44
C LYS A 156 11.61 1.22 14.86
N GLU A 157 12.17 1.13 16.05
CA GLU A 157 12.81 -0.09 16.58
C GLU A 157 11.81 -1.20 16.90
N SER A 158 10.62 -0.82 17.41
CA SER A 158 9.48 -1.70 17.65
C SER A 158 8.28 -1.28 16.83
N ILE A 159 7.40 -2.22 16.50
CA ILE A 159 6.20 -2.01 15.73
C ILE A 159 5.01 -2.13 16.68
N GLU A 160 4.27 -1.04 16.87
CA GLU A 160 3.01 -1.05 17.61
C GLU A 160 1.89 -0.65 16.66
N ILE A 161 0.88 -1.53 16.51
CA ILE A 161 -0.26 -1.30 15.63
C ILE A 161 -1.53 -1.44 16.46
N LYS A 162 -2.30 -0.37 16.53
CA LYS A 162 -3.61 -0.38 17.15
C LYS A 162 -4.70 -0.34 16.10
N ILE A 163 -5.59 -1.33 16.10
CA ILE A 163 -6.76 -1.39 15.22
C ILE A 163 -8.01 -1.31 16.07
N SER A 164 -8.86 -0.34 15.77
CA SER A 164 -10.14 -0.19 16.44
C SER A 164 -11.27 0.00 15.44
N SER A 165 -12.49 -0.38 15.83
CA SER A 165 -13.67 -0.17 15.01
C SER A 165 -14.88 0.20 15.84
N HIS A 166 -15.70 1.11 15.32
CA HIS A 166 -17.00 1.46 15.89
C HIS A 166 -18.00 1.79 14.77
N CYS A 167 -19.26 1.91 15.10
CA CYS A 167 -20.29 2.32 14.15
C CYS A 167 -20.88 3.66 14.56
N ASP A 168 -21.16 4.52 13.59
CA ASP A 168 -22.12 5.60 13.71
C ASP A 168 -23.41 5.26 12.94
N ASP A 169 -24.29 6.25 12.72
CA ASP A 169 -25.58 6.03 12.03
C ASP A 169 -25.37 5.60 10.56
N ARG A 170 -24.32 6.05 9.89
CA ARG A 170 -24.08 5.88 8.44
C ARG A 170 -22.92 4.97 8.10
N TYR A 171 -21.92 4.91 8.96
CA TYR A 171 -20.63 4.30 8.63
C TYR A 171 -20.22 3.25 9.66
N THR A 172 -19.52 2.22 9.19
CA THR A 172 -18.58 1.48 10.00
C THR A 172 -17.24 2.22 9.90
N ILE A 173 -16.70 2.64 11.04
CA ILE A 173 -15.48 3.42 11.14
C ILE A 173 -14.37 2.51 11.66
N ILE A 174 -13.28 2.39 10.91
CA ILE A 174 -12.13 1.57 11.28
C ILE A 174 -10.91 2.47 11.35
N LYS A 175 -10.18 2.39 12.46
CA LYS A 175 -8.95 3.14 12.69
C LYS A 175 -7.77 2.20 12.79
N ILE A 176 -6.67 2.58 12.15
CA ILE A 176 -5.38 1.89 12.21
C ILE A 176 -4.34 2.94 12.58
N CYS A 177 -3.73 2.77 13.76
CA CYS A 177 -2.72 3.68 14.28
C CYS A 177 -1.41 2.92 14.48
N ASP A 178 -0.29 3.51 14.05
CA ASP A 178 1.06 3.00 14.25
C ASP A 178 1.96 4.02 14.95
N ASN A 179 3.02 3.54 15.60
CA ASN A 179 4.04 4.33 16.28
C ASN A 179 5.25 4.65 15.39
N GLY A 180 5.06 4.70 14.09
CA GLY A 180 6.11 4.89 13.09
C GLY A 180 6.74 6.29 13.08
N ILE A 181 7.43 6.59 11.98
CA ILE A 181 8.10 7.90 11.78
C ILE A 181 7.14 9.06 11.53
N GLY A 182 5.85 8.79 11.42
CA GLY A 182 4.85 9.80 11.11
C GLY A 182 4.98 10.42 9.71
N ILE A 183 4.08 11.34 9.40
CA ILE A 183 3.95 11.99 8.09
C ILE A 183 3.83 13.50 8.29
N SER A 184 4.66 14.28 7.60
CA SER A 184 4.62 15.74 7.68
C SER A 184 3.26 16.28 7.17
N GLU A 185 2.80 17.42 7.71
CA GLU A 185 1.55 18.07 7.26
C GLU A 185 1.51 18.33 5.75
N LYS A 186 2.67 18.62 5.16
CA LYS A 186 2.79 18.82 3.71
C LYS A 186 2.53 17.53 2.95
N ASP A 187 3.11 16.42 3.42
CA ASP A 187 2.98 15.13 2.75
C ASP A 187 1.58 14.53 2.98
N GLN A 188 0.92 14.76 4.12
CA GLN A 188 -0.45 14.30 4.39
C GLN A 188 -1.47 14.76 3.32
N LYS A 189 -1.23 15.88 2.67
CA LYS A 189 -2.12 16.42 1.62
C LYS A 189 -2.04 15.69 0.30
N ILE A 190 -0.98 14.93 0.08
CA ILE A 190 -0.65 14.31 -1.21
C ILE A 190 -0.40 12.79 -1.12
N ILE A 191 -0.40 12.19 0.09
CA ILE A 191 -0.06 10.76 0.25
C ILE A 191 -1.00 9.80 -0.45
N PHE A 192 -2.23 10.23 -0.74
CA PHE A 192 -3.21 9.46 -1.50
C PHE A 192 -3.11 9.69 -3.00
N ASP A 193 -2.36 10.71 -3.44
CA ASP A 193 -2.15 10.98 -4.86
C ASP A 193 -1.35 9.83 -5.48
N LYS A 194 -1.70 9.50 -6.72
CA LYS A 194 -1.06 8.42 -7.46
C LYS A 194 0.42 8.76 -7.69
N PHE A 195 1.31 7.78 -7.39
CA PHE A 195 2.76 7.88 -7.57
C PHE A 195 3.48 8.84 -6.61
N GLU A 196 2.77 9.47 -5.69
CA GLU A 196 3.44 10.31 -4.70
C GLU A 196 4.15 9.46 -3.64
N ARG A 197 5.32 9.93 -3.24
CA ARG A 197 6.13 9.37 -2.16
C ARG A 197 6.50 10.51 -1.23
N THR A 198 6.45 10.24 0.08
CA THR A 198 6.77 11.26 1.08
C THR A 198 8.21 11.76 0.96
N SER A 199 8.44 12.98 1.41
CA SER A 199 9.77 13.60 1.42
C SER A 199 10.79 12.77 2.22
N ALA A 200 10.35 12.07 3.25
CA ALA A 200 11.18 11.18 4.06
C ALA A 200 11.73 9.99 3.25
N THR A 201 10.93 9.44 2.32
CA THR A 201 11.35 8.31 1.47
C THR A 201 12.25 8.74 0.31
N LYS A 202 12.14 9.99 -0.14
CA LYS A 202 13.01 10.55 -1.21
C LYS A 202 14.42 10.86 -0.71
N ARG A 203 14.61 11.08 0.60
CA ARG A 203 15.91 11.48 1.20
C ARG A 203 16.85 10.34 1.53
N THR A 204 16.39 9.10 1.55
CA THR A 204 17.28 7.96 1.79
C THR A 204 18.12 7.67 0.55
N LYS A 205 19.38 8.14 0.58
CA LYS A 205 20.40 7.96 -0.48
C LYS A 205 20.77 6.50 -0.74
N TYR A 206 20.30 5.59 0.10
CA TYR A 206 20.49 4.13 0.05
C TYR A 206 19.12 3.44 0.14
N GLY A 207 18.32 3.54 -0.94
CA GLY A 207 17.10 2.75 -1.09
C GLY A 207 16.24 2.71 0.18
N GLY A 208 15.42 3.74 0.40
CA GLY A 208 14.33 3.62 1.36
C GLY A 208 13.51 2.37 1.00
N PRO A 209 12.77 1.81 1.95
CA PRO A 209 12.06 0.56 1.74
C PRO A 209 11.28 0.62 0.41
N ALA A 210 11.51 -0.38 -0.45
CA ALA A 210 10.94 -0.45 -1.80
C ALA A 210 9.43 -0.28 -1.79
N GLY A 211 8.89 0.48 -2.74
CA GLY A 211 7.44 0.65 -2.88
C GLY A 211 7.08 1.69 -3.93
N PHE A 212 6.12 1.35 -4.75
CA PHE A 212 5.68 2.11 -5.94
C PHE A 212 4.91 3.41 -5.62
N GLY A 213 4.63 3.73 -4.36
CA GLY A 213 3.68 4.80 -4.03
C GLY A 213 2.24 4.47 -4.43
N LEU A 214 1.93 3.18 -4.65
CA LEU A 214 0.60 2.73 -5.04
C LEU A 214 -0.26 2.28 -3.87
N GLY A 215 0.33 1.91 -2.72
CA GLY A 215 -0.41 1.32 -1.61
C GLY A 215 -1.49 2.24 -1.04
N LEU A 216 -1.16 3.49 -0.73
CA LEU A 216 -2.13 4.46 -0.21
C LEU A 216 -3.11 4.95 -1.28
N ASN A 217 -2.66 5.07 -2.53
CA ASN A 217 -3.58 5.35 -3.64
C ASN A 217 -4.57 4.19 -3.83
N TYR A 218 -4.13 2.95 -3.72
CA TYR A 218 -5.02 1.78 -3.73
C TYR A 218 -6.06 1.85 -2.60
N VAL A 219 -5.63 2.17 -1.37
CA VAL A 219 -6.54 2.38 -0.24
C VAL A 219 -7.60 3.42 -0.56
N TYR A 220 -7.18 4.57 -1.12
CA TYR A 220 -8.09 5.64 -1.50
C TYR A 220 -9.10 5.19 -2.56
N GLN A 221 -8.63 4.55 -3.65
CA GLN A 221 -9.46 4.10 -4.76
C GLN A 221 -10.48 3.02 -4.32
N VAL A 222 -10.06 2.08 -3.48
CA VAL A 222 -10.97 1.05 -2.94
C VAL A 222 -12.04 1.69 -2.06
N ILE A 223 -11.66 2.59 -1.16
CA ILE A 223 -12.61 3.28 -0.28
C ILE A 223 -13.58 4.15 -1.08
N GLU A 224 -13.09 4.88 -2.10
CA GLU A 224 -13.92 5.68 -2.99
C GLU A 224 -14.92 4.80 -3.78
N ALA A 225 -14.47 3.66 -4.30
CA ALA A 225 -15.32 2.70 -4.99
C ALA A 225 -16.39 2.07 -4.08
N HIS A 226 -16.14 2.04 -2.77
CA HIS A 226 -17.12 1.67 -1.75
C HIS A 226 -18.01 2.84 -1.30
N GLU A 227 -17.88 4.03 -1.92
CA GLU A 227 -18.60 5.26 -1.54
C GLU A 227 -18.24 5.74 -0.11
N GLY A 228 -17.08 5.33 0.38
CA GLY A 228 -16.53 5.64 1.68
C GLY A 228 -15.62 6.88 1.67
N LYS A 229 -14.92 7.08 2.80
CA LYS A 229 -13.93 8.15 2.96
C LYS A 229 -12.74 7.62 3.75
N VAL A 230 -11.55 8.13 3.43
CA VAL A 230 -10.32 7.86 4.20
C VAL A 230 -9.68 9.17 4.63
N TYR A 231 -9.24 9.21 5.88
CA TYR A 231 -8.50 10.35 6.44
C TYR A 231 -7.22 9.86 7.08
N VAL A 232 -6.24 10.76 7.15
CA VAL A 232 -4.99 10.56 7.88
C VAL A 232 -4.85 11.64 8.95
N ASN A 233 -4.39 11.23 10.12
CA ASN A 233 -3.93 12.09 11.19
C ASN A 233 -2.56 11.59 11.64
N SER A 234 -1.55 12.45 11.56
CA SER A 234 -0.17 12.02 11.82
C SER A 234 0.67 13.17 12.36
N ILE A 235 1.61 12.84 13.24
CA ILE A 235 2.65 13.75 13.71
C ILE A 235 4.00 13.18 13.29
N GLU A 236 4.78 13.97 12.54
CA GLU A 236 6.12 13.58 12.12
C GLU A 236 7.00 13.28 13.34
N GLY A 237 7.62 12.12 13.34
CA GLY A 237 8.42 11.61 14.46
C GLY A 237 7.64 10.84 15.52
N ASP A 238 6.31 10.79 15.49
CA ASP A 238 5.49 10.21 16.57
C ASP A 238 4.61 9.06 16.09
N PHE A 239 3.53 9.32 15.35
CA PHE A 239 2.55 8.31 14.95
C PHE A 239 1.90 8.60 13.60
N THR A 240 1.22 7.56 13.03
CA THR A 240 0.28 7.72 11.93
C THR A 240 -1.02 6.99 12.24
N GLU A 241 -2.16 7.67 12.10
CA GLU A 241 -3.51 7.09 12.20
C GLU A 241 -4.26 7.27 10.88
N PHE A 242 -4.69 6.17 10.28
CA PHE A 242 -5.65 6.17 9.18
C PHE A 242 -7.04 5.86 9.71
N THR A 243 -8.04 6.65 9.27
CA THR A 243 -9.46 6.44 9.61
C THR A 243 -10.24 6.16 8.34
N LEU A 244 -10.86 4.99 8.26
CA LEU A 244 -11.70 4.52 7.17
C LEU A 244 -13.16 4.65 7.53
N PHE A 245 -13.96 5.28 6.69
CA PHE A 245 -15.42 5.39 6.81
C PHE A 245 -16.06 4.56 5.71
N ILE A 246 -16.64 3.43 6.03
CA ILE A 246 -17.28 2.51 5.07
C ILE A 246 -18.79 2.55 5.29
N PRO A 247 -19.60 2.92 4.26
CA PRO A 247 -21.05 3.02 4.39
C PRO A 247 -21.67 1.69 4.84
N LYS A 248 -22.66 1.78 5.72
CA LYS A 248 -23.51 0.63 6.07
C LYS A 248 -24.57 0.42 5.01
N ILE A 249 -25.15 -0.79 4.97
CA ILE A 249 -26.40 -1.00 4.23
C ILE A 249 -27.49 -0.13 4.86
N MET A 250 -28.16 0.70 4.08
CA MET A 250 -29.41 1.33 4.50
C MET A 250 -30.55 0.33 4.45
#